data_f6736693f14786ba1cad5427111ab824
#
_entry.id   f6736693f14786ba1cad5427111ab824
#
_cell.length_a   1.000
_cell.length_b   1.000
_cell.length_c   1.000
_cell.angle_alpha   90.00
_cell.angle_beta   90.00
_cell.angle_gamma   90.00
#
_symmetry.space_group_name_H-M   'P 1'
#
loop_
_entity.id
_entity.type
_entity.pdbx_description
1 polymer ?
#
loop_
_entity_poly.entity_id
_entity_poly.type
_entity_poly.pdbx_seq_one_letter_code
_entity_poly.pdbx_strand_id
1 'polypeptide(L)'
;QTKNLLNKKGEAIINALNKLKSRGLVKKLGVSIYNPTELDHLVKMMEIDIVQAPLNIIDTRLETSGWLSKLHKNGIEVHTRSTFLQGLLLMPRIKIPSKFNRWSKIWDCWTQELKKNNLNAASVCLSYPLSLPEVSRVIIGVDNLNQFKSLISASNINLEKKDWSFMKSLDLKLINP
;
A
#
# COMPACT_ATOMS: atom_id res chain seq x y z
N GLN A 1 3.22 15.55 4.79
CA GLN A 1 3.38 15.09 3.40
C GLN A 1 4.83 15.29 2.98
N THR A 2 5.37 14.39 2.18
CA THR A 2 6.74 14.44 1.66
C THR A 2 7.09 15.76 0.97
N LYS A 3 6.12 16.43 0.33
CA LYS A 3 6.27 17.78 -0.23
C LYS A 3 6.82 18.81 0.77
N ASN A 4 6.52 18.64 2.06
CA ASN A 4 7.02 19.54 3.11
C ASN A 4 8.49 19.28 3.46
N LEU A 5 8.97 18.06 3.24
CA LEU A 5 10.38 17.70 3.42
C LEU A 5 11.24 18.11 2.21
N LEU A 6 10.64 18.09 1.01
CA LEU A 6 11.32 18.38 -0.25
C LEU A 6 11.38 19.88 -0.59
N ASN A 7 10.87 20.77 0.29
CA ASN A 7 10.93 22.21 0.10
C ASN A 7 12.01 22.86 1.00
N LYS A 8 12.17 24.21 0.87
CA LYS A 8 13.17 24.98 1.63
C LYS A 8 13.06 24.86 3.16
N LYS A 9 11.91 24.44 3.71
CA LYS A 9 11.71 24.21 5.15
C LYS A 9 12.02 22.76 5.57
N GLY A 10 12.29 21.88 4.63
CA GLY A 10 12.49 20.45 4.87
C GLY A 10 13.64 20.16 5.82
N GLU A 11 14.76 20.86 5.67
CA GLU A 11 15.93 20.70 6.52
C GLU A 11 15.64 20.99 8.00
N ALA A 12 14.91 22.07 8.28
CA ALA A 12 14.51 22.42 9.64
C ALA A 12 13.61 21.34 10.27
N ILE A 13 12.69 20.77 9.47
CA ILE A 13 11.81 19.67 9.92
C ILE A 13 12.65 18.42 10.21
N ILE A 14 13.56 18.05 9.31
CA ILE A 14 14.44 16.88 9.48
C ILE A 14 15.31 17.03 10.73
N ASN A 15 15.90 18.20 10.95
CA ASN A 15 16.71 18.50 12.12
C ASN A 15 15.88 18.40 13.42
N ALA A 16 14.63 18.88 13.42
CA ALA A 16 13.72 18.75 14.54
C ALA A 16 13.37 17.27 14.84
N LEU A 17 13.08 16.48 13.80
CA LEU A 17 12.79 15.05 13.93
C LEU A 17 14.00 14.28 14.49
N ASN A 18 15.20 14.55 13.99
CA ASN A 18 16.45 13.93 14.48
C ASN A 18 16.70 14.27 15.95
N LYS A 19 16.42 15.51 16.39
CA LYS A 19 16.49 15.88 17.80
C LYS A 19 15.51 15.10 18.66
N LEU A 20 14.30 14.85 18.18
CA LEU A 20 13.32 14.03 18.91
C LEU A 20 13.81 12.58 19.06
N LYS A 21 14.38 12.01 17.99
CA LYS A 21 14.95 10.66 18.01
C LYS A 21 16.15 10.57 18.94
N SER A 22 17.10 11.51 18.88
CA SER A 22 18.31 11.53 19.74
C SER A 22 17.97 11.72 21.23
N ARG A 23 16.86 12.38 21.55
CA ARG A 23 16.35 12.53 22.94
C ARG A 23 15.54 11.31 23.41
N GLY A 24 15.40 10.27 22.60
CA GLY A 24 14.62 9.06 22.92
C GLY A 24 13.11 9.27 22.98
N LEU A 25 12.59 10.44 22.54
CA LEU A 25 11.16 10.73 22.54
C LEU A 25 10.41 9.97 21.46
N VAL A 26 11.09 9.59 20.38
CA VAL A 26 10.61 8.69 19.33
C VAL A 26 11.66 7.62 19.06
N LYS A 27 11.23 6.40 18.77
CA LYS A 27 12.14 5.28 18.48
C LYS A 27 12.52 5.22 17.00
N LYS A 28 11.58 5.52 16.11
CA LYS A 28 11.73 5.41 14.66
C LYS A 28 11.16 6.62 13.97
N LEU A 29 11.82 7.05 12.89
CA LEU A 29 11.34 8.10 12.00
C LEU A 29 10.91 7.46 10.69
N GLY A 30 9.82 7.96 10.11
CA GLY A 30 9.31 7.41 8.86
C GLY A 30 8.66 8.45 7.98
N VAL A 31 8.46 8.05 6.74
CA VAL A 31 7.79 8.86 5.72
C VAL A 31 6.62 8.09 5.12
N SER A 32 5.55 8.82 4.77
CA SER A 32 4.44 8.26 4.00
C SER A 32 4.48 8.84 2.59
N ILE A 33 4.70 7.99 1.61
CA ILE A 33 4.85 8.35 0.19
C ILE A 33 3.61 7.96 -0.61
N TYR A 34 3.41 8.63 -1.75
CA TYR A 34 2.41 8.26 -2.75
C TYR A 34 3.04 7.64 -3.99
N ASN A 35 4.29 8.00 -4.29
CA ASN A 35 5.03 7.48 -5.43
C ASN A 35 6.41 7.01 -4.98
N PRO A 36 6.87 5.80 -5.39
CA PRO A 36 8.20 5.30 -5.07
C PRO A 36 9.35 6.25 -5.48
N THR A 37 9.17 7.05 -6.54
CA THR A 37 10.17 8.05 -6.97
C THR A 37 10.47 9.13 -5.93
N GLU A 38 9.59 9.34 -4.96
CA GLU A 38 9.85 10.26 -3.84
C GLU A 38 11.04 9.80 -2.99
N LEU A 39 11.29 8.48 -2.95
CA LEU A 39 12.40 7.89 -2.20
C LEU A 39 13.76 8.23 -2.78
N ASP A 40 13.87 8.52 -4.09
CA ASP A 40 15.14 8.86 -4.75
C ASP A 40 15.81 10.09 -4.11
N HIS A 41 14.99 10.98 -3.54
CA HIS A 41 15.41 12.18 -2.85
C HIS A 41 15.44 12.00 -1.33
N LEU A 42 14.39 11.41 -0.76
CA LEU A 42 14.21 11.32 0.70
C LEU A 42 15.33 10.53 1.40
N VAL A 43 15.78 9.42 0.82
CA VAL A 43 16.86 8.61 1.40
C VAL A 43 18.21 9.30 1.41
N LYS A 44 18.39 10.38 0.63
CA LYS A 44 19.60 11.22 0.61
C LYS A 44 19.52 12.35 1.63
N MET A 45 18.32 12.70 2.07
CA MET A 45 18.08 13.86 2.94
C MET A 45 18.04 13.49 4.42
N MET A 46 17.58 12.28 4.73
CA MET A 46 17.43 11.83 6.12
C MET A 46 17.56 10.32 6.25
N GLU A 47 17.93 9.88 7.43
CA GLU A 47 17.80 8.47 7.82
C GLU A 47 16.31 8.14 8.02
N ILE A 48 15.87 7.06 7.36
CA ILE A 48 14.49 6.59 7.39
C ILE A 48 14.46 5.20 8.00
N ASP A 49 13.69 5.02 9.07
CA ASP A 49 13.49 3.71 9.70
C ASP A 49 12.24 3.01 9.14
N ILE A 50 11.24 3.78 8.68
CA ILE A 50 9.95 3.25 8.22
C ILE A 50 9.50 3.99 6.96
N VAL A 51 9.08 3.25 5.96
CA VAL A 51 8.37 3.80 4.80
C VAL A 51 6.95 3.26 4.77
N GLN A 52 5.96 4.15 4.76
CA GLN A 52 4.58 3.79 4.48
C GLN A 52 4.25 4.13 3.03
N ALA A 53 3.79 3.14 2.26
CA ALA A 53 3.52 3.28 0.83
C ALA A 53 2.24 2.55 0.40
N PRO A 54 1.56 3.00 -0.68
CA PRO A 54 0.48 2.22 -1.27
C PRO A 54 1.03 0.94 -1.90
N LEU A 55 0.34 -0.17 -1.66
CA LEU A 55 0.62 -1.44 -2.32
C LEU A 55 -0.64 -2.31 -2.31
N ASN A 56 -1.08 -2.74 -3.47
CA ASN A 56 -2.21 -3.67 -3.64
C ASN A 56 -2.11 -4.35 -5.01
N ILE A 57 -3.02 -5.27 -5.31
CA ILE A 57 -3.00 -6.05 -6.57
C ILE A 57 -3.11 -5.21 -7.85
N ILE A 58 -3.55 -3.93 -7.76
CA ILE A 58 -3.59 -2.99 -8.89
C ILE A 58 -2.36 -2.09 -8.89
N ASP A 59 -2.02 -1.49 -7.73
CA ASP A 59 -0.86 -0.62 -7.57
C ASP A 59 0.34 -1.40 -7.04
N THR A 60 1.15 -1.89 -7.94
CA THR A 60 2.38 -2.66 -7.63
C THR A 60 3.65 -1.82 -7.81
N ARG A 61 3.54 -0.48 -7.94
CA ARG A 61 4.68 0.40 -8.25
C ARG A 61 5.83 0.28 -7.25
N LEU A 62 5.55 0.10 -5.96
CA LEU A 62 6.58 -0.06 -4.94
C LEU A 62 7.45 -1.30 -5.20
N GLU A 63 6.81 -2.40 -5.62
CA GLU A 63 7.50 -3.65 -6.00
C GLU A 63 8.24 -3.49 -7.33
N THR A 64 7.51 -3.07 -8.39
CA THR A 64 8.03 -3.03 -9.76
C THR A 64 9.14 -1.99 -9.97
N SER A 65 9.22 -0.94 -9.16
CA SER A 65 10.32 0.02 -9.15
C SER A 65 11.60 -0.52 -8.50
N GLY A 66 11.55 -1.69 -7.85
CA GLY A 66 12.65 -2.24 -7.07
C GLY A 66 12.84 -1.59 -5.69
N TRP A 67 12.09 -0.54 -5.35
CA TRP A 67 12.21 0.12 -4.06
C TRP A 67 11.83 -0.79 -2.88
N LEU A 68 10.85 -1.68 -3.03
CA LEU A 68 10.47 -2.61 -1.98
C LEU A 68 11.68 -3.45 -1.51
N SER A 69 12.36 -4.13 -2.44
CA SER A 69 13.57 -4.92 -2.13
C SER A 69 14.73 -4.05 -1.63
N LYS A 70 14.89 -2.84 -2.17
CA LYS A 70 15.95 -1.92 -1.73
C LYS A 70 15.76 -1.48 -0.28
N LEU A 71 14.54 -1.13 0.12
CA LEU A 71 14.20 -0.75 1.49
C LEU A 71 14.47 -1.92 2.44
N HIS A 72 13.98 -3.12 2.11
CA HIS A 72 14.17 -4.31 2.91
C HIS A 72 15.65 -4.64 3.12
N LYS A 73 16.46 -4.63 2.05
CA LYS A 73 17.91 -4.87 2.13
C LYS A 73 18.67 -3.87 3.01
N ASN A 74 18.15 -2.66 3.16
CA ASN A 74 18.70 -1.63 4.04
C ASN A 74 18.09 -1.63 5.46
N GLY A 75 17.31 -2.65 5.83
CA GLY A 75 16.71 -2.77 7.16
C GLY A 75 15.61 -1.76 7.45
N ILE A 76 15.04 -1.12 6.41
CA ILE A 76 13.95 -0.15 6.54
C ILE A 76 12.63 -0.90 6.54
N GLU A 77 11.81 -0.68 7.56
CA GLU A 77 10.48 -1.29 7.65
C GLU A 77 9.55 -0.73 6.57
N VAL A 78 8.84 -1.62 5.87
CA VAL A 78 7.84 -1.24 4.90
C VAL A 78 6.44 -1.52 5.45
N HIS A 79 5.66 -0.45 5.63
CA HIS A 79 4.26 -0.51 6.01
C HIS A 79 3.39 -0.21 4.79
N THR A 80 2.65 -1.19 4.30
CA THR A 80 1.77 -0.96 3.14
C THR A 80 0.41 -0.43 3.58
N ARG A 81 -0.20 0.39 2.72
CA ARG A 81 -1.55 0.93 2.87
C ARG A 81 -2.32 0.82 1.55
N SER A 82 -3.58 1.23 1.56
CA SER A 82 -4.47 1.23 0.38
C SER A 82 -4.72 -0.17 -0.20
N THR A 83 -4.61 -1.21 0.62
CA THR A 83 -4.80 -2.62 0.27
C THR A 83 -6.10 -2.87 -0.49
N PHE A 84 -7.17 -2.15 -0.14
CA PHE A 84 -8.50 -2.28 -0.75
C PHE A 84 -8.80 -1.18 -1.78
N LEU A 85 -7.81 -0.39 -2.20
CA LEU A 85 -7.98 0.73 -3.14
C LEU A 85 -9.17 1.63 -2.72
N GLN A 86 -9.12 2.13 -1.47
CA GLN A 86 -10.20 2.91 -0.84
C GLN A 86 -11.57 2.19 -0.85
N GLY A 87 -11.57 0.86 -0.74
CA GLY A 87 -12.76 0.02 -0.72
C GLY A 87 -13.26 -0.42 -2.09
N LEU A 88 -12.74 0.12 -3.20
CA LEU A 88 -13.19 -0.23 -4.56
C LEU A 88 -13.08 -1.73 -4.85
N LEU A 89 -11.99 -2.37 -4.38
CA LEU A 89 -11.77 -3.81 -4.58
C LEU A 89 -12.74 -4.70 -3.78
N LEU A 90 -13.42 -4.14 -2.78
CA LEU A 90 -14.42 -4.86 -1.97
C LEU A 90 -15.85 -4.61 -2.46
N MET A 91 -16.05 -3.67 -3.38
CA MET A 91 -17.39 -3.31 -3.86
C MET A 91 -17.91 -4.37 -4.83
N PRO A 92 -19.21 -4.73 -4.72
CA PRO A 92 -19.90 -5.43 -5.79
C PRO A 92 -19.81 -4.63 -7.10
N ARG A 93 -19.65 -5.32 -8.24
CA ARG A 93 -19.47 -4.69 -9.57
C ARG A 93 -20.47 -3.56 -9.85
N ILE A 94 -21.74 -3.77 -9.50
CA ILE A 94 -22.83 -2.81 -9.73
C ILE A 94 -22.73 -1.54 -8.87
N LYS A 95 -21.97 -1.58 -7.76
CA LYS A 95 -21.80 -0.44 -6.84
C LYS A 95 -20.55 0.38 -7.13
N ILE A 96 -19.72 -0.04 -8.09
CA ILE A 96 -18.53 0.73 -8.47
C ILE A 96 -18.98 2.05 -9.11
N PRO A 97 -18.51 3.22 -8.61
CA PRO A 97 -18.95 4.52 -9.12
C PRO A 97 -18.63 4.72 -10.60
N SER A 98 -19.51 5.40 -11.32
CA SER A 98 -19.44 5.61 -12.77
C SER A 98 -18.13 6.27 -13.25
N LYS A 99 -17.49 7.08 -12.41
CA LYS A 99 -16.15 7.66 -12.71
C LYS A 99 -15.08 6.61 -13.00
N PHE A 100 -15.30 5.34 -12.58
CA PHE A 100 -14.39 4.22 -12.82
C PHE A 100 -14.81 3.33 -14.01
N ASN A 101 -15.84 3.69 -14.77
CA ASN A 101 -16.33 2.89 -15.90
C ASN A 101 -15.28 2.73 -17.02
N ARG A 102 -14.35 3.68 -17.17
CA ARG A 102 -13.26 3.57 -18.15
C ARG A 102 -12.33 2.35 -17.92
N TRP A 103 -12.35 1.79 -16.71
CA TRP A 103 -11.62 0.56 -16.35
C TRP A 103 -12.55 -0.64 -16.17
N SER A 104 -13.71 -0.64 -16.83
CA SER A 104 -14.72 -1.71 -16.74
C SER A 104 -14.12 -3.10 -16.94
N LYS A 105 -13.19 -3.26 -17.89
CA LYS A 105 -12.51 -4.54 -18.14
C LYS A 105 -11.79 -5.08 -16.89
N ILE A 106 -11.12 -4.22 -16.11
CA ILE A 106 -10.45 -4.63 -14.86
C ILE A 106 -11.50 -5.14 -13.86
N TRP A 107 -12.59 -4.40 -13.69
CA TRP A 107 -13.65 -4.77 -12.74
C TRP A 107 -14.39 -6.03 -13.14
N ASP A 108 -14.63 -6.21 -14.44
CA ASP A 108 -15.31 -7.39 -14.97
C ASP A 108 -14.42 -8.63 -14.80
N CYS A 109 -13.13 -8.56 -15.16
CA CYS A 109 -12.17 -9.63 -14.91
C CYS A 109 -12.04 -9.95 -13.43
N TRP A 110 -11.92 -8.92 -12.56
CA TRP A 110 -11.87 -9.10 -11.11
C TRP A 110 -13.06 -9.88 -10.58
N THR A 111 -14.26 -9.45 -10.94
CA THR A 111 -15.51 -10.09 -10.49
C THR A 111 -15.62 -11.53 -10.99
N GLN A 112 -15.27 -11.77 -12.27
CA GLN A 112 -15.29 -13.10 -12.87
C GLN A 112 -14.30 -14.05 -12.19
N GLU A 113 -13.06 -13.58 -11.92
CA GLU A 113 -12.04 -14.41 -11.29
C GLU A 113 -12.38 -14.76 -9.84
N LEU A 114 -12.93 -13.83 -9.07
CA LEU A 114 -13.43 -14.11 -7.73
C LEU A 114 -14.54 -15.17 -7.76
N LYS A 115 -15.52 -14.99 -8.65
CA LYS A 115 -16.66 -15.91 -8.78
C LYS A 115 -16.21 -17.30 -9.25
N LYS A 116 -15.40 -17.37 -10.31
CA LYS A 116 -14.91 -18.62 -10.90
C LYS A 116 -14.17 -19.49 -9.90
N ASN A 117 -13.41 -18.88 -8.99
CA ASN A 117 -12.56 -19.59 -8.03
C ASN A 117 -13.14 -19.58 -6.61
N ASN A 118 -14.38 -19.13 -6.43
CA ASN A 118 -15.04 -18.99 -5.11
C ASN A 118 -14.17 -18.25 -4.08
N LEU A 119 -13.55 -17.14 -4.50
CA LEU A 119 -12.62 -16.37 -3.67
C LEU A 119 -13.31 -15.18 -3.00
N ASN A 120 -12.94 -14.94 -1.74
CA ASN A 120 -13.32 -13.71 -1.04
C ASN A 120 -12.39 -12.57 -1.43
N ALA A 121 -12.96 -11.43 -1.86
CA ALA A 121 -12.21 -10.25 -2.29
C ALA A 121 -11.24 -9.74 -1.22
N ALA A 122 -11.66 -9.67 0.05
CA ALA A 122 -10.80 -9.19 1.13
C ALA A 122 -9.61 -10.12 1.36
N SER A 123 -9.82 -11.45 1.30
CA SER A 123 -8.74 -12.42 1.42
C SER A 123 -7.72 -12.29 0.30
N VAL A 124 -8.16 -12.11 -0.95
CA VAL A 124 -7.26 -11.90 -2.08
C VAL A 124 -6.46 -10.60 -1.93
N CYS A 125 -7.14 -9.50 -1.57
CA CYS A 125 -6.47 -8.21 -1.40
C CYS A 125 -5.43 -8.23 -0.26
N LEU A 126 -5.71 -8.96 0.83
CA LEU A 126 -4.79 -9.08 1.97
C LEU A 126 -3.65 -10.05 1.68
N SER A 127 -3.93 -11.17 1.01
CA SER A 127 -2.92 -12.18 0.72
C SER A 127 -1.75 -11.65 -0.11
N TYR A 128 -2.01 -10.72 -1.04
CA TYR A 128 -0.96 -10.17 -1.90
C TYR A 128 0.13 -9.44 -1.08
N PRO A 129 -0.14 -8.35 -0.33
CA PRO A 129 0.90 -7.70 0.43
C PRO A 129 1.45 -8.55 1.59
N LEU A 130 0.64 -9.45 2.18
CA LEU A 130 1.08 -10.36 3.24
C LEU A 130 2.01 -11.46 2.73
N SER A 131 1.97 -11.80 1.44
CA SER A 131 2.85 -12.81 0.84
C SER A 131 4.25 -12.29 0.50
N LEU A 132 4.48 -10.99 0.60
CA LEU A 132 5.75 -10.36 0.27
C LEU A 132 6.62 -10.27 1.54
N PRO A 133 7.76 -10.99 1.59
CA PRO A 133 8.60 -11.04 2.80
C PRO A 133 9.21 -9.68 3.17
N GLU A 134 9.29 -8.77 2.20
CA GLU A 134 9.79 -7.40 2.40
C GLU A 134 8.77 -6.48 3.10
N VAL A 135 7.50 -6.87 3.16
CA VAL A 135 6.44 -6.09 3.80
C VAL A 135 6.41 -6.40 5.30
N SER A 136 6.72 -5.41 6.12
CA SER A 136 6.74 -5.56 7.58
C SER A 136 5.34 -5.50 8.18
N ARG A 137 4.44 -4.68 7.63
CA ARG A 137 3.06 -4.50 8.11
C ARG A 137 2.11 -4.10 6.99
N VAL A 138 0.87 -4.60 7.07
CA VAL A 138 -0.24 -4.18 6.21
C VAL A 138 -1.21 -3.35 7.05
N ILE A 139 -1.34 -2.07 6.71
CA ILE A 139 -2.20 -1.11 7.43
C ILE A 139 -3.57 -1.08 6.78
N ILE A 140 -4.59 -1.39 7.54
CA ILE A 140 -5.99 -1.36 7.11
C ILE A 140 -6.82 -0.45 8.01
N GLY A 141 -7.79 0.23 7.42
CA GLY A 141 -8.82 0.96 8.14
C GLY A 141 -10.04 0.07 8.37
N VAL A 142 -10.74 0.27 9.48
CA VAL A 142 -11.98 -0.40 9.81
C VAL A 142 -12.96 0.60 10.44
N ASP A 143 -14.25 0.46 10.12
CA ASP A 143 -15.30 1.37 10.61
C ASP A 143 -16.05 0.79 11.83
N ASN A 144 -16.02 -0.54 12.00
CA ASN A 144 -16.73 -1.20 13.08
C ASN A 144 -16.11 -2.58 13.41
N LEU A 145 -16.54 -3.14 14.55
CA LEU A 145 -16.04 -4.42 15.07
C LEU A 145 -16.29 -5.61 14.13
N ASN A 146 -17.45 -5.64 13.45
CA ASN A 146 -17.79 -6.75 12.55
C ASN A 146 -16.86 -6.75 11.34
N GLN A 147 -16.59 -5.58 10.77
CA GLN A 147 -15.61 -5.42 9.68
C GLN A 147 -14.22 -5.84 10.15
N PHE A 148 -13.78 -5.41 11.34
CA PHE A 148 -12.49 -5.82 11.90
C PHE A 148 -12.38 -7.35 12.00
N LYS A 149 -13.36 -8.01 12.62
CA LYS A 149 -13.38 -9.49 12.74
C LYS A 149 -13.34 -10.18 11.38
N SER A 150 -14.11 -9.67 10.41
CA SER A 150 -14.15 -10.21 9.05
C SER A 150 -12.78 -10.10 8.35
N LEU A 151 -12.09 -8.96 8.50
CA LEU A 151 -10.77 -8.75 7.88
C LEU A 151 -9.68 -9.59 8.55
N ILE A 152 -9.73 -9.78 9.87
CA ILE A 152 -8.83 -10.73 10.56
C ILE A 152 -9.06 -12.15 10.05
N SER A 153 -10.31 -12.60 9.93
CA SER A 153 -10.61 -13.92 9.37
C SER A 153 -10.10 -14.03 7.92
N ALA A 154 -10.29 -13.00 7.12
CA ALA A 154 -9.84 -12.96 5.73
C ALA A 154 -8.30 -13.00 5.60
N SER A 155 -7.56 -12.41 6.53
CA SER A 155 -6.09 -12.41 6.52
C SER A 155 -5.47 -13.77 6.86
N ASN A 156 -6.20 -14.64 7.53
CA ASN A 156 -5.75 -15.98 7.92
C ASN A 156 -5.96 -17.04 6.82
N ILE A 157 -6.60 -16.65 5.71
CA ILE A 157 -6.83 -17.57 4.60
C ILE A 157 -5.56 -17.65 3.75
N ASN A 158 -4.93 -18.82 3.75
CA ASN A 158 -3.81 -19.09 2.86
C ASN A 158 -4.35 -19.37 1.45
N LEU A 159 -4.11 -18.43 0.54
CA LEU A 159 -4.49 -18.60 -0.86
C LEU A 159 -3.29 -19.10 -1.65
N GLU A 160 -3.52 -20.06 -2.55
CA GLU A 160 -2.52 -20.43 -3.55
C GLU A 160 -2.07 -19.20 -4.35
N LYS A 161 -0.79 -19.14 -4.67
CA LYS A 161 -0.24 -18.07 -5.49
C LYS A 161 -0.94 -18.06 -6.85
N LYS A 162 -1.71 -17.02 -7.10
CA LYS A 162 -2.38 -16.78 -8.37
C LYS A 162 -1.77 -15.56 -9.04
N ASP A 163 -1.64 -15.63 -10.36
CA ASP A 163 -1.23 -14.46 -11.15
C ASP A 163 -2.37 -13.44 -11.25
N TRP A 164 -2.15 -12.28 -10.67
CA TRP A 164 -3.04 -11.11 -10.73
C TRP A 164 -2.50 -10.03 -11.66
N SER A 165 -1.55 -10.35 -12.55
CA SER A 165 -0.88 -9.36 -13.42
C SER A 165 -1.87 -8.58 -14.30
N PHE A 166 -2.99 -9.19 -14.69
CA PHE A 166 -4.06 -8.54 -15.45
C PHE A 166 -4.76 -7.40 -14.69
N MET A 167 -4.61 -7.33 -13.37
CA MET A 167 -5.14 -6.26 -12.53
C MET A 167 -4.23 -5.04 -12.47
N LYS A 168 -2.93 -5.19 -12.78
CA LYS A 168 -1.93 -4.13 -12.59
C LYS A 168 -2.21 -2.91 -13.45
N SER A 169 -2.08 -1.73 -12.87
CA SER A 169 -2.24 -0.46 -13.59
C SER A 169 -1.23 0.58 -13.11
N LEU A 170 -0.79 1.42 -14.03
CA LEU A 170 0.01 2.62 -13.76
C LEU A 170 -0.81 3.91 -13.88
N ASP A 171 -2.11 3.80 -14.19
CA ASP A 171 -2.98 4.96 -14.33
C ASP A 171 -3.25 5.59 -12.95
N LEU A 172 -2.66 6.75 -12.71
CA LEU A 172 -2.76 7.47 -11.44
C LEU A 172 -4.21 7.80 -11.04
N LYS A 173 -5.11 7.96 -12.01
CA LYS A 173 -6.53 8.22 -11.75
C LYS A 173 -7.27 6.98 -11.22
N LEU A 174 -6.70 5.79 -11.43
CA LEU A 174 -7.20 4.56 -10.85
C LEU A 174 -6.56 4.27 -9.48
N ILE A 175 -5.24 4.36 -9.41
CA ILE A 175 -4.49 3.92 -8.23
C ILE A 175 -4.44 4.95 -7.09
N ASN A 176 -4.79 6.22 -7.37
CA ASN A 176 -5.01 7.29 -6.39
C ASN A 176 -6.41 7.90 -6.57
N PRO A 177 -7.50 7.13 -6.37
CA PRO A 177 -8.87 7.54 -6.64
C PRO A 177 -9.41 8.62 -5.69
#